data_5fc92b5d37bdbf7fc96534d8b924f1e6
#
_entry.id   5fc92b5d37bdbf7fc96534d8b924f1e6
#
_cell.length_a   1.000
_cell.length_b   1.000
_cell.length_c   1.000
_cell.angle_alpha   90.00
_cell.angle_beta   90.00
_cell.angle_gamma   90.00
#
_symmetry.space_group_name_H-M   'P 1'
#
loop_
_entity.id
_entity.type
_entity.pdbx_description
1 polymer ?
#
loop_
_entity_poly.entity_id
_entity_poly.type
_entity_poly.pdbx_seq_one_letter_code
_entity_poly.pdbx_strand_id
1 'polypeptide(L)'
;MIITDKYVFFYGGIFSQWAPSVFSIEGITYNCAEQYMMAKKALLFKDKEQLQKIMNTDNPRDQKHYGRQVKDFDPQKWELVCKKHVYDANYAKFTQNTSMLDELISYGDREIVEASPTDKIWGIGLAVDDPKIHDKS
;
A
#
# COMPACT_ATOMS: atom_id res chain seq x y z
N MET A 1 3.35 -5.72 -15.28
CA MET A 1 3.63 -6.77 -14.27
C MET A 1 4.49 -7.84 -14.89
N ILE A 2 5.53 -8.25 -14.21
CA ILE A 2 6.43 -9.33 -14.64
C ILE A 2 6.24 -10.50 -13.69
N ILE A 3 5.99 -11.70 -14.23
CA ILE A 3 5.76 -12.90 -13.44
C ILE A 3 6.86 -13.91 -13.74
N THR A 4 7.54 -14.37 -12.68
CA THR A 4 8.56 -15.43 -12.76
C THR A 4 8.11 -16.64 -11.92
N ASP A 5 8.90 -17.70 -11.89
CA ASP A 5 8.56 -18.90 -11.09
C ASP A 5 8.48 -18.60 -9.58
N LYS A 6 9.25 -17.62 -9.10
CA LYS A 6 9.36 -17.30 -7.68
C LYS A 6 8.77 -15.96 -7.29
N TYR A 7 8.62 -15.04 -8.23
CA TYR A 7 8.28 -13.65 -7.93
C TYR A 7 7.19 -13.10 -8.84
N VAL A 8 6.40 -12.21 -8.29
CA VAL A 8 5.51 -11.32 -9.05
C VAL A 8 6.00 -9.89 -8.81
N PHE A 9 6.55 -9.25 -9.83
CA PHE A 9 6.96 -7.86 -9.77
C PHE A 9 5.83 -7.00 -10.30
N PHE A 10 5.45 -5.97 -9.54
CA PHE A 10 4.34 -5.12 -9.94
C PHE A 10 4.69 -3.63 -9.79
N TYR A 11 4.02 -2.82 -10.60
CA TYR A 11 3.93 -1.37 -10.45
C TYR A 11 2.56 -0.96 -10.96
N GLY A 12 1.59 -0.80 -10.05
CA GLY A 12 0.18 -0.65 -10.37
C GLY A 12 -0.58 -1.97 -10.29
N GLY A 13 -1.79 -2.01 -10.81
CA GLY A 13 -2.66 -3.18 -10.77
C GLY A 13 -3.18 -3.48 -9.35
N ILE A 14 -3.66 -4.70 -9.12
CA ILE A 14 -4.31 -5.08 -7.86
C ILE A 14 -3.39 -5.01 -6.64
N PHE A 15 -2.08 -5.11 -6.83
CA PHE A 15 -1.12 -5.04 -5.74
C PHE A 15 -0.77 -3.60 -5.36
N SER A 16 -1.13 -2.61 -6.17
CA SER A 16 -0.89 -1.21 -5.85
C SER A 16 -1.72 -0.78 -4.63
N GLN A 17 -1.13 0.00 -3.76
CA GLN A 17 -1.84 0.63 -2.64
C GLN A 17 -2.90 1.63 -3.13
N TRP A 18 -2.79 2.08 -4.37
CA TRP A 18 -3.73 3.01 -5.01
C TRP A 18 -4.87 2.31 -5.74
N ALA A 19 -4.82 0.99 -5.90
CA ALA A 19 -5.88 0.28 -6.60
C ALA A 19 -7.23 0.49 -5.91
N PRO A 20 -8.29 0.89 -6.64
CA PRO A 20 -9.62 1.01 -6.07
C PRO A 20 -10.05 -0.32 -5.44
N SER A 21 -10.32 -0.31 -4.15
CA SER A 21 -10.64 -1.55 -3.44
C SER A 21 -11.29 -1.21 -2.10
N VAL A 22 -12.61 -1.04 -2.11
CA VAL A 22 -13.36 -0.68 -0.92
C VAL A 22 -13.28 -1.82 0.11
N PHE A 23 -12.91 -1.46 1.33
CA PHE A 23 -12.89 -2.40 2.45
C PHE A 23 -13.18 -1.66 3.76
N SER A 24 -13.58 -2.40 4.79
CA SER A 24 -13.85 -1.83 6.10
C SER A 24 -13.00 -2.50 7.17
N ILE A 25 -12.45 -1.69 8.08
CA ILE A 25 -11.71 -2.17 9.25
C ILE A 25 -12.25 -1.40 10.46
N GLU A 26 -12.67 -2.14 11.48
CA GLU A 26 -13.20 -1.56 12.73
C GLU A 26 -14.36 -0.58 12.49
N GLY A 27 -15.23 -0.91 11.52
CA GLY A 27 -16.41 -0.11 11.23
C GLY A 27 -16.15 1.13 10.36
N ILE A 28 -14.92 1.36 9.92
CA ILE A 28 -14.56 2.48 9.06
C ILE A 28 -14.27 1.97 7.64
N THR A 29 -14.88 2.60 6.64
CA THR A 29 -14.73 2.22 5.24
C THR A 29 -13.67 3.07 4.56
N TYR A 30 -12.78 2.39 3.83
CA TYR A 30 -11.70 3.01 3.05
C TYR A 30 -11.85 2.64 1.58
N ASN A 31 -11.43 3.52 0.67
CA ASN A 31 -11.58 3.26 -0.77
C ASN A 31 -10.35 2.59 -1.41
N CYS A 32 -9.24 2.57 -0.70
CA CYS A 32 -8.01 1.91 -1.13
C CYS A 32 -7.06 1.76 0.05
N ALA A 33 -6.02 0.95 -0.13
CA ALA A 33 -5.02 0.73 0.93
C ALA A 33 -4.28 2.02 1.29
N GLU A 34 -4.00 2.89 0.31
CA GLU A 34 -3.34 4.17 0.55
C GLU A 34 -4.12 5.03 1.54
N GLN A 35 -5.44 5.11 1.38
CA GLN A 35 -6.28 5.90 2.31
C GLN A 35 -6.14 5.37 3.74
N TYR A 36 -6.19 4.06 3.92
CA TYR A 36 -6.02 3.44 5.23
C TYR A 36 -4.65 3.79 5.83
N MET A 37 -3.59 3.67 5.04
CA MET A 37 -2.23 3.94 5.49
C MET A 37 -2.06 5.39 5.92
N MET A 38 -2.55 6.33 5.11
CA MET A 38 -2.42 7.76 5.42
C MET A 38 -3.29 8.15 6.61
N ALA A 39 -4.47 7.55 6.74
CA ALA A 39 -5.34 7.77 7.90
C ALA A 39 -4.65 7.31 9.20
N LYS A 40 -4.03 6.11 9.18
CA LYS A 40 -3.31 5.62 10.36
C LYS A 40 -2.09 6.47 10.69
N LYS A 41 -1.41 6.99 9.69
CA LYS A 41 -0.31 7.93 9.89
C LYS A 41 -0.78 9.21 10.60
N ALA A 42 -1.87 9.81 10.13
CA ALA A 42 -2.43 11.00 10.75
C ALA A 42 -2.89 10.71 12.19
N LEU A 43 -3.48 9.56 12.45
CA LEU A 43 -3.91 9.15 13.78
C LEU A 43 -2.72 8.96 14.72
N LEU A 44 -1.63 8.34 14.26
CA LEU A 44 -0.44 8.12 15.07
C LEU A 44 0.14 9.43 15.61
N PHE A 45 0.15 10.47 14.77
CA PHE A 45 0.69 11.78 15.13
C PHE A 45 -0.39 12.77 15.55
N LYS A 46 -1.63 12.29 15.75
CA LYS A 46 -2.77 13.08 16.28
C LYS A 46 -3.08 14.31 15.43
N ASP A 47 -2.91 14.20 14.12
CA ASP A 47 -3.23 15.29 13.18
C ASP A 47 -4.64 15.10 12.62
N LYS A 48 -5.62 15.64 13.34
CA LYS A 48 -7.03 15.50 12.98
C LYS A 48 -7.39 16.22 11.68
N GLU A 49 -6.71 17.34 11.39
CA GLU A 49 -6.95 18.11 10.18
C GLU A 49 -6.61 17.30 8.93
N GLN A 50 -5.42 16.69 8.90
CA GLN A 50 -5.01 15.88 7.76
C GLN A 50 -5.83 14.60 7.68
N LEU A 51 -6.18 14.00 8.82
CA LEU A 51 -7.05 12.82 8.84
C LEU A 51 -8.38 13.11 8.13
N GLN A 52 -9.00 14.24 8.46
CA GLN A 52 -10.27 14.63 7.83
C GLN A 52 -10.13 14.82 6.33
N LYS A 53 -9.06 15.48 5.88
CA LYS A 53 -8.79 15.69 4.44
C LYS A 53 -8.56 14.36 3.72
N ILE A 54 -7.81 13.44 4.33
CA ILE A 54 -7.55 12.12 3.78
C ILE A 54 -8.86 11.34 3.59
N MET A 55 -9.72 11.37 4.60
CA MET A 55 -10.98 10.62 4.56
C MET A 55 -12.02 11.25 3.64
N ASN A 56 -11.89 12.52 3.30
CA ASN A 56 -12.83 13.24 2.45
C ASN A 56 -12.47 13.21 0.96
N THR A 57 -11.38 12.59 0.57
CA THR A 57 -11.01 12.46 -0.85
C THR A 57 -10.94 11.00 -1.25
N ASP A 58 -11.41 10.69 -2.46
CA ASP A 58 -11.32 9.34 -3.04
C ASP A 58 -10.06 9.15 -3.88
N ASN A 59 -9.29 10.22 -4.08
CA ASN A 59 -8.11 10.18 -4.93
C ASN A 59 -6.87 9.81 -4.11
N PRO A 60 -6.22 8.65 -4.39
CA PRO A 60 -5.05 8.23 -3.61
C PRO A 60 -3.87 9.19 -3.72
N ARG A 61 -3.75 9.91 -4.82
CA ARG A 61 -2.73 10.95 -4.98
C ARG A 61 -2.91 12.07 -3.96
N ASP A 62 -4.15 12.52 -3.75
CA ASP A 62 -4.47 13.54 -2.75
C ASP A 62 -4.28 12.99 -1.34
N GLN A 63 -4.69 11.76 -1.11
CA GLN A 63 -4.49 11.09 0.18
C GLN A 63 -3.01 11.04 0.55
N LYS A 64 -2.16 10.69 -0.39
CA LYS A 64 -0.71 10.69 -0.20
C LYS A 64 -0.18 12.10 0.08
N HIS A 65 -0.67 13.10 -0.64
CA HIS A 65 -0.29 14.49 -0.44
C HIS A 65 -0.60 14.94 1.00
N TYR A 66 -1.82 14.69 1.47
CA TYR A 66 -2.20 15.05 2.83
C TYR A 66 -1.42 14.26 3.87
N GLY A 67 -1.11 13.00 3.59
CA GLY A 67 -0.26 12.18 4.46
C GLY A 67 1.13 12.77 4.64
N ARG A 68 1.67 13.42 3.61
CA ARG A 68 2.95 14.12 3.67
C ARG A 68 2.89 15.42 4.47
N GLN A 69 1.71 15.97 4.69
CA GLN A 69 1.49 17.19 5.46
C GLN A 69 1.24 16.92 6.95
N VAL A 70 1.23 15.68 7.37
CA VAL A 70 1.04 15.32 8.78
C VAL A 70 2.11 15.97 9.62
N LYS A 71 1.68 16.75 10.62
CA LYS A 71 2.58 17.48 11.53
C LYS A 71 3.23 16.52 12.53
N ASP A 72 4.38 16.93 13.06
CA ASP A 72 5.13 16.19 14.08
C ASP A 72 5.51 14.78 13.63
N PHE A 73 5.65 14.57 12.32
CA PHE A 73 6.00 13.28 11.76
C PHE A 73 7.37 12.80 12.23
N ASP A 74 7.42 11.59 12.77
CA ASP A 74 8.65 10.91 13.18
C ASP A 74 8.81 9.64 12.35
N PRO A 75 9.77 9.59 11.40
CA PRO A 75 9.96 8.41 10.55
C PRO A 75 10.19 7.12 11.34
N GLN A 76 10.89 7.20 12.48
CA GLN A 76 11.18 6.01 13.29
C GLN A 76 9.90 5.43 13.90
N LYS A 77 9.04 6.29 14.44
CA LYS A 77 7.75 5.84 14.99
C LYS A 77 6.86 5.24 13.91
N TRP A 78 6.79 5.88 12.75
CA TRP A 78 5.99 5.39 11.64
C TRP A 78 6.51 4.03 11.16
N GLU A 79 7.82 3.87 11.04
CA GLU A 79 8.43 2.62 10.58
C GLU A 79 8.12 1.44 11.50
N LEU A 80 7.97 1.67 12.80
CA LEU A 80 7.65 0.62 13.76
C LEU A 80 6.27 0.00 13.52
N VAL A 81 5.32 0.75 12.97
CA VAL A 81 3.93 0.32 12.83
C VAL A 81 3.45 0.22 11.39
N CYS A 82 4.14 0.83 10.43
CA CYS A 82 3.64 0.92 9.06
C CYS A 82 3.49 -0.45 8.39
N LYS A 83 4.39 -1.37 8.65
CA LYS A 83 4.30 -2.73 8.08
C LYS A 83 3.04 -3.46 8.53
N LYS A 84 2.67 -3.31 9.79
CA LYS A 84 1.43 -3.88 10.31
C LYS A 84 0.23 -3.27 9.62
N HIS A 85 0.23 -1.95 9.45
CA HIS A 85 -0.89 -1.27 8.77
C HIS A 85 -1.00 -1.69 7.31
N VAL A 86 0.13 -1.86 6.62
CA VAL A 86 0.14 -2.39 5.25
C VAL A 86 -0.45 -3.78 5.21
N TYR A 87 -0.06 -4.63 6.13
CA TYR A 87 -0.59 -5.99 6.22
C TYR A 87 -2.11 -5.97 6.45
N ASP A 88 -2.57 -5.19 7.43
CA ASP A 88 -3.99 -5.11 7.77
C ASP A 88 -4.82 -4.58 6.59
N ALA A 89 -4.33 -3.54 5.92
CA ALA A 89 -5.00 -2.97 4.76
C ALA A 89 -5.10 -3.96 3.61
N ASN A 90 -4.02 -4.66 3.29
CA ASN A 90 -4.01 -5.61 2.19
C ASN A 90 -4.81 -6.87 2.52
N TYR A 91 -4.76 -7.32 3.75
CA TYR A 91 -5.60 -8.44 4.19
C TYR A 91 -7.08 -8.12 3.99
N ALA A 92 -7.53 -6.95 4.46
CA ALA A 92 -8.91 -6.52 4.29
C ALA A 92 -9.27 -6.32 2.82
N LYS A 93 -8.38 -5.70 2.05
CA LYS A 93 -8.55 -5.44 0.63
C LYS A 93 -8.81 -6.74 -0.15
N PHE A 94 -7.97 -7.74 0.02
CA PHE A 94 -8.09 -8.99 -0.72
C PHE A 94 -9.21 -9.89 -0.18
N THR A 95 -9.43 -9.94 1.13
CA THR A 95 -10.47 -10.78 1.70
C THR A 95 -11.88 -10.23 1.48
N GLN A 96 -12.01 -8.92 1.31
CA GLN A 96 -13.31 -8.28 1.10
C GLN A 96 -13.62 -8.00 -0.38
N ASN A 97 -12.68 -8.23 -1.29
CA ASN A 97 -12.86 -8.06 -2.73
C ASN A 97 -12.53 -9.37 -3.44
N THR A 98 -13.56 -10.20 -3.65
CA THR A 98 -13.42 -11.59 -4.10
C THR A 98 -12.65 -11.74 -5.40
N SER A 99 -12.89 -10.87 -6.40
CA SER A 99 -12.17 -10.95 -7.67
C SER A 99 -10.68 -10.68 -7.51
N MET A 100 -10.31 -9.77 -6.61
CA MET A 100 -8.90 -9.50 -6.31
C MET A 100 -8.26 -10.67 -5.59
N LEU A 101 -8.99 -11.31 -4.67
CA LEU A 101 -8.52 -12.49 -3.97
C LEU A 101 -8.28 -13.65 -4.94
N ASP A 102 -9.19 -13.88 -5.87
CA ASP A 102 -9.07 -14.94 -6.88
C ASP A 102 -7.82 -14.72 -7.74
N GLU A 103 -7.56 -13.47 -8.16
CA GLU A 103 -6.35 -13.16 -8.90
C GLU A 103 -5.09 -13.39 -8.05
N LEU A 104 -5.10 -12.97 -6.79
CA LEU A 104 -3.98 -13.20 -5.88
C LEU A 104 -3.67 -14.69 -5.73
N ILE A 105 -4.69 -15.51 -5.53
CA ILE A 105 -4.54 -16.96 -5.39
C ILE A 105 -3.93 -17.57 -6.66
N SER A 106 -4.27 -17.02 -7.83
CA SER A 106 -3.76 -17.52 -9.11
C SER A 106 -2.23 -17.43 -9.24
N TYR A 107 -1.58 -16.58 -8.46
CA TYR A 107 -0.12 -16.45 -8.47
C TYR A 107 0.59 -17.48 -7.59
N GLY A 108 -0.16 -18.23 -6.76
CA GLY A 108 0.40 -19.30 -5.93
C GLY A 108 1.37 -18.81 -4.87
N ASP A 109 2.51 -19.49 -4.74
CA ASP A 109 3.51 -19.18 -3.71
C ASP A 109 4.52 -18.10 -4.12
N ARG A 110 4.31 -17.44 -5.25
CA ARG A 110 5.25 -16.42 -5.72
C ARG A 110 5.32 -15.25 -4.75
N GLU A 111 6.52 -14.77 -4.50
CA GLU A 111 6.72 -13.58 -3.70
C GLU A 111 6.31 -12.35 -4.51
N ILE A 112 5.53 -11.44 -3.89
CA ILE A 112 5.01 -10.24 -4.53
C ILE A 112 5.96 -9.08 -4.20
N VAL A 113 6.50 -8.44 -5.24
CA VAL A 113 7.50 -7.39 -5.10
C VAL A 113 7.06 -6.15 -5.85
N GLU A 114 7.01 -5.00 -5.17
CA GLU A 114 6.76 -3.73 -5.81
C GLU A 114 8.02 -3.26 -6.53
N ALA A 115 7.92 -3.06 -7.85
CA ALA A 115 9.03 -2.67 -8.70
C ALA A 115 9.05 -1.18 -8.96
N SER A 116 8.90 -0.36 -7.91
CA SER A 116 8.93 1.09 -8.00
C SER A 116 10.35 1.61 -7.79
N PRO A 117 10.92 2.39 -8.72
CA PRO A 117 12.27 2.93 -8.53
C PRO A 117 12.34 4.02 -7.46
N THR A 118 11.20 4.57 -7.05
CA THR A 118 11.15 5.68 -6.09
C THR A 118 10.74 5.26 -4.69
N ASP A 119 10.20 4.07 -4.52
CA ASP A 119 9.73 3.57 -3.22
C ASP A 119 10.71 2.53 -2.67
N LYS A 120 11.46 2.92 -1.66
CA LYS A 120 12.46 2.04 -1.04
C LYS A 120 11.93 1.27 0.16
N ILE A 121 10.73 1.55 0.61
CA ILE A 121 10.08 0.84 1.73
C ILE A 121 9.33 -0.38 1.22
N TRP A 122 8.56 -0.20 0.14
CA TRP A 122 7.70 -1.24 -0.42
C TRP A 122 8.22 -1.83 -1.71
N GLY A 123 9.16 -1.13 -2.36
CA GLY A 123 9.75 -1.55 -3.61
C GLY A 123 11.19 -2.01 -3.43
N ILE A 124 11.74 -2.57 -4.49
CA ILE A 124 13.15 -2.99 -4.53
C ILE A 124 14.09 -1.87 -4.95
N GLY A 125 13.55 -0.67 -5.26
CA GLY A 125 14.34 0.48 -5.68
C GLY A 125 14.87 0.42 -7.11
N LEU A 126 14.35 -0.52 -7.92
CA LEU A 126 14.79 -0.75 -9.30
C LEU A 126 13.60 -0.65 -10.25
N ALA A 127 13.85 -0.20 -11.48
CA ALA A 127 12.82 -0.22 -12.51
C ALA A 127 12.48 -1.65 -12.92
N VAL A 128 11.25 -1.87 -13.42
CA VAL A 128 10.79 -3.21 -13.80
C VAL A 128 11.69 -3.87 -14.85
N ASP A 129 12.28 -3.07 -15.75
CA ASP A 129 13.16 -3.55 -16.81
C ASP A 129 14.63 -3.61 -16.44
N ASP A 130 14.99 -3.28 -15.19
CA ASP A 130 16.38 -3.35 -14.72
C ASP A 130 16.76 -4.81 -14.46
N PRO A 131 17.87 -5.32 -15.04
CA PRO A 131 18.29 -6.70 -14.81
C PRO A 131 18.47 -7.09 -13.36
N LYS A 132 18.81 -6.14 -12.49
CA LYS A 132 19.00 -6.40 -11.06
C LYS A 132 17.73 -6.77 -10.33
N ILE A 133 16.56 -6.52 -10.92
CA ILE A 133 15.27 -6.89 -10.33
C ILE A 133 15.16 -8.39 -10.12
N HIS A 134 15.85 -9.19 -10.93
CA HIS A 134 15.83 -10.65 -10.86
C HIS A 134 16.89 -11.20 -9.90
N ASP A 135 17.78 -10.39 -9.40
CA ASP A 135 18.84 -10.75 -8.47
C ASP A 135 18.46 -10.28 -7.07
N LYS A 136 17.49 -10.92 -6.51
CA LYS A 136 17.02 -10.62 -5.16
C LYS A 136 17.79 -11.48 -4.15
N SER A 137 18.77 -10.89 -3.59
CA SER A 137 19.59 -11.54 -2.55
C SER A 137 19.42 -10.86 -1.20
#